data_0738d8aa8a0668c54b5827d2f1eb1ee0
#
_entry.id   0738d8aa8a0668c54b5827d2f1eb1ee0
#
_cell.length_a   1.000
_cell.length_b   1.000
_cell.length_c   1.000
_cell.angle_alpha   90.00
_cell.angle_beta   90.00
_cell.angle_gamma   90.00
#
_symmetry.space_group_name_H-M   'P 1'
#
loop_
_entity.id
_entity.type
_entity.pdbx_description
1 polymer ?
#
loop_
_entity_poly.entity_id
_entity_poly.type
_entity_poly.pdbx_seq_one_letter_code
_entity_poly.pdbx_strand_id
1 'polypeptide(L)'
;MVKLKWRPIHSSVDIAGEYVLVAYSFPAGLSVHKIKGDGTIGEEASQPDNLEKDIYFHQIRATPENKTILVVARGNNPDGNKPEDPGSLHVYGFRNGVLSNKRKIAPNGGYGFGPRHLDIHPTQPLVYVSIERQNQLIVYKLTPDGDLVPEPLFTKATLADPAHKFPVQSAGPIHVHPSGKSVYLGNRSGVAASVVPGVEEVDGRRVFSGGESNIAVFAIDQNTGEPSAIQHADIRAAHPRTFSLDTSAKLLVAGSLAPTAVRDGGKVVALPAGLSVFRVGADGKLDFVRKYDLDVGTYTQWWSGMVALA
;
A
#
# COMPACT_ATOMS: atom_id res chain seq x y z
N MET A 1 15.17 -22.85 6.80
CA MET A 1 14.79 -21.84 5.76
C MET A 1 13.72 -22.48 4.90
N VAL A 2 12.56 -21.81 4.71
CA VAL A 2 11.49 -22.31 3.84
C VAL A 2 11.64 -21.66 2.47
N LYS A 3 11.59 -22.46 1.40
CA LYS A 3 11.59 -21.98 0.03
C LYS A 3 10.16 -21.67 -0.39
N LEU A 4 9.87 -20.43 -0.73
CA LEU A 4 8.57 -20.02 -1.26
C LEU A 4 8.43 -20.44 -2.73
N LYS A 5 7.19 -20.68 -3.18
CA LYS A 5 6.90 -21.13 -4.56
C LYS A 5 7.33 -20.08 -5.60
N TRP A 6 7.08 -18.81 -5.31
CA TRP A 6 7.35 -17.68 -6.21
C TRP A 6 7.92 -16.50 -5.44
N ARG A 7 8.21 -15.40 -6.12
CA ARG A 7 8.61 -14.14 -5.50
C ARG A 7 7.42 -13.52 -4.77
N PRO A 8 7.46 -13.40 -3.43
CA PRO A 8 6.40 -12.76 -2.69
C PRO A 8 6.36 -11.24 -2.97
N ILE A 9 5.16 -10.68 -2.98
CA ILE A 9 4.95 -9.23 -3.04
C ILE A 9 4.60 -8.65 -1.67
N HIS A 10 3.90 -9.42 -0.86
CA HIS A 10 3.51 -9.03 0.50
C HIS A 10 3.40 -10.25 1.41
N SER A 11 3.76 -10.06 2.67
CA SER A 11 3.51 -11.03 3.73
C SER A 11 2.99 -10.34 4.97
N SER A 12 2.19 -11.04 5.73
CA SER A 12 1.75 -10.62 7.07
C SER A 12 1.65 -11.84 7.98
N VAL A 13 1.49 -11.60 9.26
CA VAL A 13 1.19 -12.63 10.24
C VAL A 13 -0.30 -12.52 10.59
N ASP A 14 -0.97 -13.64 10.81
CA ASP A 14 -2.33 -13.65 11.31
C ASP A 14 -2.40 -13.07 12.75
N ILE A 15 -3.58 -12.74 13.23
CA ILE A 15 -3.73 -12.05 14.52
C ILE A 15 -3.28 -12.92 15.70
N ALA A 16 -3.44 -14.24 15.59
CA ALA A 16 -3.00 -15.19 16.63
C ALA A 16 -1.47 -15.41 16.67
N GLY A 17 -0.74 -14.95 15.65
CA GLY A 17 0.70 -15.19 15.53
C GLY A 17 1.05 -16.63 15.16
N GLU A 18 0.11 -17.37 14.61
CA GLU A 18 0.27 -18.80 14.29
C GLU A 18 0.64 -19.07 12.84
N TYR A 19 0.33 -18.14 11.93
CA TYR A 19 0.51 -18.34 10.51
C TYR A 19 1.12 -17.12 9.83
N VAL A 20 2.06 -17.37 8.90
CA VAL A 20 2.51 -16.39 7.92
C VAL A 20 1.65 -16.52 6.68
N LEU A 21 1.04 -15.41 6.28
CA LEU A 21 0.22 -15.25 5.09
C LEU A 21 1.06 -14.61 4.00
N VAL A 22 1.07 -15.17 2.79
CA VAL A 22 1.90 -14.67 1.69
C VAL A 22 1.05 -14.46 0.45
N ALA A 23 1.17 -13.29 -0.17
CA ALA A 23 0.62 -12.97 -1.47
C ALA A 23 1.70 -12.92 -2.54
N TYR A 24 1.40 -13.47 -3.71
CA TYR A 24 2.26 -13.48 -4.90
C TYR A 24 1.58 -12.71 -6.03
N SER A 25 2.35 -11.88 -6.72
CA SER A 25 1.81 -11.07 -7.82
C SER A 25 1.94 -11.78 -9.17
N PHE A 26 3.01 -12.54 -9.37
CA PHE A 26 3.31 -13.18 -10.65
C PHE A 26 4.06 -14.50 -10.47
N PRO A 27 3.43 -15.64 -10.79
CA PRO A 27 2.00 -15.81 -10.99
C PRO A 27 1.21 -15.42 -9.74
N ALA A 28 -0.03 -14.97 -9.93
CA ALA A 28 -0.87 -14.59 -8.80
C ALA A 28 -1.24 -15.82 -7.95
N GLY A 29 -1.10 -15.69 -6.65
CA GLY A 29 -1.38 -16.79 -5.72
C GLY A 29 -1.25 -16.39 -4.26
N LEU A 30 -1.63 -17.33 -3.41
CA LEU A 30 -1.54 -17.20 -1.96
C LEU A 30 -0.85 -18.45 -1.39
N SER A 31 -0.16 -18.28 -0.27
CA SER A 31 0.26 -19.40 0.57
C SER A 31 0.14 -19.04 2.05
N VAL A 32 -0.07 -20.05 2.86
CA VAL A 32 -0.18 -19.92 4.32
C VAL A 32 0.80 -20.90 4.93
N HIS A 33 1.63 -20.42 5.86
CA HIS A 33 2.67 -21.24 6.50
C HIS A 33 2.52 -21.17 8.02
N LYS A 34 2.50 -22.31 8.67
CA LYS A 34 2.45 -22.35 10.13
C LYS A 34 3.74 -21.79 10.73
N ILE A 35 3.64 -20.99 11.79
CA ILE A 35 4.78 -20.59 12.61
C ILE A 35 5.01 -21.69 13.64
N LYS A 36 6.24 -22.19 13.73
CA LYS A 36 6.64 -23.23 14.68
C LYS A 36 6.88 -22.64 16.07
N GLY A 37 6.91 -23.48 17.08
CA GLY A 37 7.15 -23.07 18.46
C GLY A 37 8.50 -22.38 18.70
N ASP A 38 9.48 -22.56 17.81
CA ASP A 38 10.78 -21.87 17.80
C ASP A 38 10.77 -20.55 17.02
N GLY A 39 9.59 -20.11 16.56
CA GLY A 39 9.41 -18.89 15.77
C GLY A 39 9.79 -19.02 14.29
N THR A 40 10.27 -20.19 13.84
CA THR A 40 10.59 -20.41 12.43
C THR A 40 9.35 -20.70 11.59
N ILE A 41 9.41 -20.36 10.29
CA ILE A 41 8.32 -20.64 9.34
C ILE A 41 8.31 -22.13 9.03
N GLY A 42 7.16 -22.77 9.18
CA GLY A 42 6.91 -24.16 8.84
C GLY A 42 6.54 -24.38 7.38
N GLU A 43 6.05 -25.60 7.09
CA GLU A 43 5.58 -25.97 5.77
C GLU A 43 4.30 -25.21 5.38
N GLU A 44 4.03 -25.17 4.09
CA GLU A 44 2.82 -24.58 3.56
C GLU A 44 1.61 -25.45 3.92
N ALA A 45 0.57 -24.82 4.45
CA ALA A 45 -0.72 -25.46 4.68
C ALA A 45 -1.41 -25.70 3.32
N SER A 46 -1.92 -26.93 3.13
CA SER A 46 -2.67 -27.27 1.92
C SER A 46 -3.90 -26.38 1.77
N GLN A 47 -4.10 -25.83 0.58
CA GLN A 47 -5.23 -24.96 0.26
C GLN A 47 -6.17 -25.68 -0.73
N PRO A 48 -7.49 -25.33 -0.74
CA PRO A 48 -8.43 -25.86 -1.70
C PRO A 48 -8.06 -25.49 -3.14
N ASP A 49 -8.23 -26.44 -4.07
CA ASP A 49 -7.94 -26.21 -5.50
C ASP A 49 -8.86 -25.17 -6.14
N ASN A 50 -10.09 -25.02 -5.62
CA ASN A 50 -11.09 -24.07 -6.11
C ASN A 50 -10.98 -22.68 -5.48
N LEU A 51 -9.84 -22.35 -4.84
CA LEU A 51 -9.64 -21.02 -4.29
C LEU A 51 -9.59 -20.00 -5.42
N GLU A 52 -10.52 -19.03 -5.40
CA GLU A 52 -10.60 -17.97 -6.39
C GLU A 52 -9.35 -17.10 -6.36
N LYS A 53 -8.86 -16.73 -7.54
CA LYS A 53 -7.66 -15.89 -7.72
C LYS A 53 -7.92 -14.89 -8.81
N ASP A 54 -7.42 -13.66 -8.60
CA ASP A 54 -7.40 -12.62 -9.63
C ASP A 54 -5.97 -12.23 -9.96
N ILE A 55 -5.81 -11.32 -10.91
CA ILE A 55 -4.51 -10.93 -11.44
C ILE A 55 -3.83 -9.96 -10.46
N TYR A 56 -2.56 -10.24 -10.17
CA TYR A 56 -1.67 -9.39 -9.39
C TYR A 56 -2.16 -9.17 -7.96
N PHE A 57 -2.20 -10.22 -7.15
CA PHE A 57 -2.34 -10.04 -5.72
C PHE A 57 -1.21 -9.17 -5.18
N HIS A 58 -1.55 -8.16 -4.38
CA HIS A 58 -0.61 -7.15 -3.93
C HIS A 58 -0.48 -7.05 -2.41
N GLN A 59 -1.53 -7.33 -1.67
CA GLN A 59 -1.49 -7.34 -0.22
C GLN A 59 -2.41 -8.43 0.34
N ILE A 60 -2.04 -8.97 1.51
CA ILE A 60 -2.80 -9.95 2.27
C ILE A 60 -2.78 -9.56 3.75
N ARG A 61 -3.94 -9.52 4.41
CA ARG A 61 -4.09 -9.15 5.83
C ARG A 61 -5.21 -9.96 6.49
N ALA A 62 -4.99 -10.39 7.74
CA ALA A 62 -6.06 -10.95 8.57
C ALA A 62 -6.92 -9.82 9.16
N THR A 63 -8.24 -10.07 9.31
CA THR A 63 -9.13 -9.21 10.07
C THR A 63 -8.92 -9.37 11.58
N PRO A 64 -9.31 -8.39 12.42
CA PRO A 64 -9.07 -8.45 13.87
C PRO A 64 -9.64 -9.70 14.55
N GLU A 65 -10.73 -10.25 14.04
CA GLU A 65 -11.37 -11.48 14.55
C GLU A 65 -10.60 -12.75 14.17
N ASN A 66 -9.58 -12.64 13.33
CA ASN A 66 -8.78 -13.75 12.79
C ASN A 66 -9.61 -14.85 12.09
N LYS A 67 -10.79 -14.49 11.59
CA LYS A 67 -11.72 -15.41 10.89
C LYS A 67 -11.74 -15.23 9.40
N THR A 68 -11.24 -14.09 8.92
CA THR A 68 -11.20 -13.77 7.51
C THR A 68 -9.86 -13.15 7.13
N ILE A 69 -9.51 -13.35 5.87
CA ILE A 69 -8.32 -12.78 5.24
C ILE A 69 -8.78 -11.87 4.11
N LEU A 70 -8.33 -10.64 4.14
CA LEU A 70 -8.51 -9.67 3.06
C LEU A 70 -7.32 -9.70 2.12
N VAL A 71 -7.59 -9.81 0.83
CA VAL A 71 -6.55 -9.81 -0.21
C VAL A 71 -6.89 -8.77 -1.26
N VAL A 72 -5.89 -7.98 -1.61
CA VAL A 72 -6.00 -6.96 -2.66
C VAL A 72 -5.42 -7.53 -3.95
N ALA A 73 -6.23 -7.62 -4.99
CA ALA A 73 -5.81 -7.89 -6.36
C ALA A 73 -5.80 -6.57 -7.14
N ARG A 74 -4.60 -6.11 -7.48
CA ARG A 74 -4.43 -4.79 -8.10
C ARG A 74 -4.87 -4.76 -9.56
N GLY A 75 -4.81 -5.88 -10.26
CA GLY A 75 -4.85 -5.90 -11.72
C GLY A 75 -3.63 -5.22 -12.34
N ASN A 76 -3.65 -4.98 -13.63
CA ASN A 76 -2.60 -4.26 -14.35
C ASN A 76 -3.19 -3.11 -15.17
N ASN A 77 -2.43 -2.03 -15.34
CA ASN A 77 -2.77 -0.97 -16.27
C ASN A 77 -2.71 -1.50 -17.71
N PRO A 78 -3.43 -0.86 -18.65
CA PRO A 78 -3.19 -1.10 -20.06
C PRO A 78 -1.72 -0.86 -20.40
N ASP A 79 -1.14 -1.69 -21.26
CA ASP A 79 0.23 -1.54 -21.72
C ASP A 79 0.33 -1.89 -23.20
N GLY A 80 0.60 -0.89 -24.05
CA GLY A 80 0.54 -1.03 -25.51
C GLY A 80 -0.83 -1.53 -25.98
N ASN A 81 -0.86 -2.69 -26.65
CA ASN A 81 -2.10 -3.31 -27.13
C ASN A 81 -2.77 -4.23 -26.07
N LYS A 82 -2.13 -4.41 -24.91
CA LYS A 82 -2.72 -5.21 -23.83
C LYS A 82 -3.75 -4.38 -23.09
N PRO A 83 -5.03 -4.83 -23.01
CA PRO A 83 -6.04 -4.14 -22.25
C PRO A 83 -5.74 -4.18 -20.74
N GLU A 84 -6.44 -3.35 -19.99
CA GLU A 84 -6.42 -3.37 -18.53
C GLU A 84 -6.82 -4.75 -18.00
N ASP A 85 -6.08 -5.25 -17.00
CA ASP A 85 -6.53 -6.36 -16.18
C ASP A 85 -7.35 -5.80 -14.99
N PRO A 86 -8.50 -6.40 -14.66
CA PRO A 86 -9.37 -5.89 -13.59
C PRO A 86 -8.76 -6.07 -12.21
N GLY A 87 -9.06 -5.14 -11.30
CA GLY A 87 -8.73 -5.22 -9.89
C GLY A 87 -9.89 -5.68 -9.02
N SER A 88 -9.59 -6.17 -7.81
CA SER A 88 -10.62 -6.62 -6.86
C SER A 88 -10.12 -6.66 -5.43
N LEU A 89 -11.08 -6.69 -4.48
CA LEU A 89 -10.83 -7.09 -3.11
C LEU A 89 -11.44 -8.47 -2.90
N HIS A 90 -10.64 -9.41 -2.37
CA HIS A 90 -11.11 -10.73 -1.99
C HIS A 90 -11.24 -10.83 -0.47
N VAL A 91 -12.31 -11.45 -0.03
CA VAL A 91 -12.54 -11.86 1.35
C VAL A 91 -12.55 -13.38 1.38
N TYR A 92 -11.60 -13.96 2.09
CA TYR A 92 -11.53 -15.40 2.30
C TYR A 92 -11.89 -15.72 3.76
N GLY A 93 -12.68 -16.74 3.99
CA GLY A 93 -12.77 -17.36 5.31
C GLY A 93 -11.43 -17.96 5.69
N PHE A 94 -11.07 -17.91 6.99
CA PHE A 94 -9.80 -18.42 7.49
C PHE A 94 -10.01 -19.29 8.72
N ARG A 95 -9.55 -20.54 8.66
CA ARG A 95 -9.62 -21.46 9.79
C ARG A 95 -8.45 -22.44 9.77
N ASN A 96 -7.67 -22.48 10.82
CA ASN A 96 -6.55 -23.42 11.00
C ASN A 96 -5.59 -23.43 9.80
N GLY A 97 -5.25 -22.26 9.26
CA GLY A 97 -4.35 -22.12 8.11
C GLY A 97 -5.00 -22.37 6.74
N VAL A 98 -6.29 -22.71 6.67
CA VAL A 98 -7.01 -22.99 5.42
C VAL A 98 -7.90 -21.81 5.05
N LEU A 99 -7.82 -21.39 3.79
CA LEU A 99 -8.63 -20.35 3.18
C LEU A 99 -9.87 -20.96 2.50
N SER A 100 -10.96 -20.21 2.46
CA SER A 100 -12.16 -20.54 1.70
C SER A 100 -12.76 -19.29 1.06
N ASN A 101 -13.32 -19.40 -0.15
CA ASN A 101 -13.94 -18.26 -0.82
C ASN A 101 -15.14 -17.75 -0.02
N LYS A 102 -15.23 -16.44 0.16
CA LYS A 102 -16.35 -15.81 0.86
C LYS A 102 -16.97 -14.70 0.03
N ARG A 103 -16.19 -13.75 -0.44
CA ARG A 103 -16.67 -12.61 -1.24
C ARG A 103 -15.58 -12.06 -2.16
N LYS A 104 -16.01 -11.52 -3.29
CA LYS A 104 -15.21 -10.69 -4.18
C LYS A 104 -15.93 -9.36 -4.40
N ILE A 105 -15.21 -8.25 -4.27
CA ILE A 105 -15.68 -6.89 -4.56
C ILE A 105 -14.88 -6.37 -5.75
N ALA A 106 -15.56 -6.14 -6.85
CA ALA A 106 -14.98 -5.67 -8.11
C ALA A 106 -15.94 -4.69 -8.80
N PRO A 107 -15.99 -3.42 -8.35
CA PRO A 107 -16.86 -2.41 -8.95
C PRO A 107 -16.61 -2.31 -10.45
N ASN A 108 -17.65 -2.19 -11.25
CA ASN A 108 -17.58 -2.16 -12.71
C ASN A 108 -16.80 -3.37 -13.30
N GLY A 109 -16.97 -4.57 -12.71
CA GLY A 109 -16.22 -5.75 -13.10
C GLY A 109 -14.72 -5.70 -12.78
N GLY A 110 -14.30 -4.71 -11.98
CA GLY A 110 -12.91 -4.47 -11.60
C GLY A 110 -12.15 -3.52 -12.55
N TYR A 111 -12.77 -3.11 -13.65
CA TYR A 111 -12.16 -2.17 -14.59
C TYR A 111 -12.20 -0.74 -14.03
N GLY A 112 -11.07 -0.03 -14.15
CA GLY A 112 -10.87 1.25 -13.49
C GLY A 112 -10.74 1.13 -11.97
N PHE A 113 -10.75 -0.06 -11.39
CA PHE A 113 -10.59 -0.30 -9.96
C PHE A 113 -9.22 -0.94 -9.69
N GLY A 114 -8.26 -0.13 -9.26
CA GLY A 114 -6.90 -0.56 -9.00
C GLY A 114 -6.55 -0.49 -7.51
N PRO A 115 -7.16 -1.32 -6.64
CA PRO A 115 -6.84 -1.32 -5.22
C PRO A 115 -5.40 -1.82 -5.04
N ARG A 116 -4.67 -1.26 -4.05
CA ARG A 116 -3.27 -1.62 -3.88
C ARG A 116 -2.93 -2.09 -2.47
N HIS A 117 -3.23 -1.28 -1.48
CA HIS A 117 -3.05 -1.60 -0.07
C HIS A 117 -4.31 -1.26 0.72
N LEU A 118 -4.46 -1.94 1.83
CA LEU A 118 -5.49 -1.65 2.83
C LEU A 118 -4.88 -1.63 4.22
N ASP A 119 -5.56 -0.94 5.12
CA ASP A 119 -5.33 -1.09 6.55
C ASP A 119 -6.67 -1.05 7.30
N ILE A 120 -6.70 -1.67 8.48
CA ILE A 120 -7.93 -1.89 9.25
C ILE A 120 -7.90 -0.94 10.43
N HIS A 121 -9.05 -0.31 10.70
CA HIS A 121 -9.18 0.54 11.87
C HIS A 121 -9.01 -0.27 13.17
N PRO A 122 -8.25 0.21 14.16
CA PRO A 122 -7.91 -0.59 15.33
C PRO A 122 -9.11 -0.93 16.23
N THR A 123 -10.17 -0.12 16.22
CA THR A 123 -11.32 -0.28 17.13
C THR A 123 -12.69 -0.19 16.45
N GLN A 124 -12.77 0.32 15.22
CA GLN A 124 -14.03 0.41 14.47
C GLN A 124 -14.02 -0.65 13.34
N PRO A 125 -15.19 -1.16 12.93
CA PRO A 125 -15.28 -2.16 11.86
C PRO A 125 -15.12 -1.51 10.48
N LEU A 126 -13.97 -0.91 10.22
CA LEU A 126 -13.68 -0.15 9.00
C LEU A 126 -12.36 -0.58 8.37
N VAL A 127 -12.34 -0.62 7.03
CA VAL A 127 -11.16 -0.91 6.22
C VAL A 127 -10.92 0.26 5.28
N TYR A 128 -9.74 0.82 5.33
CA TYR A 128 -9.27 1.92 4.48
C TYR A 128 -8.42 1.34 3.36
N VAL A 129 -8.79 1.61 2.12
CA VAL A 129 -8.13 1.02 0.92
C VAL A 129 -7.59 2.12 0.03
N SER A 130 -6.31 2.06 -0.30
CA SER A 130 -5.71 2.92 -1.32
C SER A 130 -6.00 2.39 -2.71
N ILE A 131 -6.57 3.24 -3.57
CA ILE A 131 -6.85 2.92 -4.96
C ILE A 131 -5.79 3.59 -5.83
N GLU A 132 -4.86 2.77 -6.32
CA GLU A 132 -3.63 3.22 -6.95
C GLU A 132 -3.88 4.11 -8.17
N ARG A 133 -4.74 3.67 -9.08
CA ARG A 133 -4.94 4.32 -10.38
C ARG A 133 -5.76 5.59 -10.30
N GLN A 134 -6.73 5.61 -9.39
CA GLN A 134 -7.66 6.73 -9.24
C GLN A 134 -7.16 7.79 -8.26
N ASN A 135 -6.04 7.52 -7.55
CA ASN A 135 -5.55 8.37 -6.47
C ASN A 135 -6.67 8.65 -5.44
N GLN A 136 -7.26 7.56 -4.95
CA GLN A 136 -8.38 7.63 -4.01
C GLN A 136 -8.10 6.80 -2.75
N LEU A 137 -8.73 7.22 -1.67
CA LEU A 137 -8.91 6.49 -0.43
C LEU A 137 -10.39 6.08 -0.37
N ILE A 138 -10.65 4.78 -0.30
CA ILE A 138 -12.00 4.23 -0.14
C ILE A 138 -12.11 3.57 1.22
N VAL A 139 -13.27 3.73 1.88
CA VAL A 139 -13.56 3.12 3.18
C VAL A 139 -14.69 2.13 3.02
N TYR A 140 -14.46 0.89 3.47
CA TYR A 140 -15.46 -0.17 3.53
C TYR A 140 -15.80 -0.53 4.96
N LYS A 141 -17.02 -1.02 5.18
CA LYS A 141 -17.46 -1.52 6.48
C LYS A 141 -17.18 -3.03 6.58
N LEU A 142 -16.58 -3.45 7.69
CA LEU A 142 -16.53 -4.85 8.11
C LEU A 142 -17.85 -5.23 8.78
N THR A 143 -18.35 -6.42 8.48
CA THR A 143 -19.45 -7.03 9.21
C THR A 143 -18.93 -7.77 10.45
N PRO A 144 -19.79 -8.13 11.43
CA PRO A 144 -19.35 -8.86 12.63
C PRO A 144 -18.72 -10.24 12.36
N ASP A 145 -19.01 -10.85 11.20
CA ASP A 145 -18.40 -12.10 10.74
C ASP A 145 -17.15 -11.89 9.85
N GLY A 146 -16.63 -10.65 9.82
CA GLY A 146 -15.41 -10.27 9.12
C GLY A 146 -15.55 -10.17 7.59
N ASP A 147 -16.77 -10.11 7.05
CA ASP A 147 -17.00 -9.84 5.64
C ASP A 147 -16.97 -8.34 5.34
N LEU A 148 -16.77 -7.93 4.09
CA LEU A 148 -16.86 -6.55 3.65
C LEU A 148 -18.23 -6.26 3.04
N VAL A 149 -18.83 -5.14 3.45
CA VAL A 149 -20.00 -4.59 2.74
C VAL A 149 -19.49 -4.09 1.37
N PRO A 150 -20.09 -4.54 0.24
CA PRO A 150 -19.57 -4.23 -1.09
C PRO A 150 -19.60 -2.75 -1.45
N GLU A 151 -20.57 -2.02 -0.94
CA GLU A 151 -20.73 -0.59 -1.17
C GLU A 151 -19.78 0.19 -0.26
N PRO A 152 -18.95 1.10 -0.84
CA PRO A 152 -18.07 1.93 -0.03
C PRO A 152 -18.86 2.94 0.81
N LEU A 153 -18.45 3.15 2.05
CA LEU A 153 -19.00 4.20 2.90
C LEU A 153 -18.53 5.59 2.46
N PHE A 154 -17.27 5.70 2.13
CA PHE A 154 -16.63 6.96 1.76
C PHE A 154 -15.62 6.77 0.63
N THR A 155 -15.52 7.78 -0.24
CA THR A 155 -14.48 7.89 -1.27
C THR A 155 -13.88 9.29 -1.21
N LYS A 156 -12.58 9.40 -1.07
CA LYS A 156 -11.84 10.68 -0.95
C LYS A 156 -10.69 10.72 -1.95
N ALA A 157 -10.43 11.89 -2.52
CA ALA A 157 -9.20 12.12 -3.27
C ALA A 157 -7.99 12.12 -2.33
N THR A 158 -6.86 11.58 -2.78
CA THR A 158 -5.62 11.56 -1.98
C THR A 158 -4.68 12.71 -2.34
N LEU A 159 -4.86 13.34 -3.50
CA LEU A 159 -4.05 14.45 -3.98
C LEU A 159 -4.53 15.78 -3.39
N ALA A 160 -3.60 16.70 -3.19
CA ALA A 160 -3.91 18.09 -2.82
C ALA A 160 -4.62 18.81 -3.96
N ASP A 161 -4.22 18.53 -5.20
CA ASP A 161 -4.90 19.01 -6.42
C ASP A 161 -5.38 17.83 -7.29
N PRO A 162 -6.55 17.26 -6.99
CA PRO A 162 -7.07 16.12 -7.72
C PRO A 162 -7.51 16.44 -9.16
N ALA A 163 -7.65 17.71 -9.50
CA ALA A 163 -7.99 18.15 -10.86
C ALA A 163 -6.78 18.11 -11.79
N HIS A 164 -5.58 18.27 -11.27
CA HIS A 164 -4.36 18.25 -12.07
C HIS A 164 -3.99 16.81 -12.47
N LYS A 165 -3.72 16.64 -13.76
CA LYS A 165 -3.28 15.33 -14.31
C LYS A 165 -1.77 15.33 -14.52
N PHE A 166 -1.09 14.50 -13.74
CA PHE A 166 0.34 14.29 -13.89
C PHE A 166 0.60 13.01 -14.70
N PRO A 167 1.67 12.97 -15.52
CA PRO A 167 1.99 11.79 -16.34
C PRO A 167 2.20 10.51 -15.51
N VAL A 168 2.76 10.66 -14.32
CA VAL A 168 3.00 9.55 -13.40
C VAL A 168 2.52 9.93 -12.01
N GLN A 169 1.37 9.44 -11.63
CA GLN A 169 0.77 9.68 -10.31
C GLN A 169 -0.01 8.47 -9.85
N SER A 170 0.20 8.04 -8.61
CA SER A 170 -0.51 6.89 -8.06
C SER A 170 -0.56 6.91 -6.54
N ALA A 171 -1.70 6.51 -5.97
CA ALA A 171 -1.80 6.22 -4.54
C ALA A 171 -0.95 5.00 -4.17
N GLY A 172 -0.44 4.95 -2.95
CA GLY A 172 0.54 3.97 -2.55
C GLY A 172 0.25 3.26 -1.23
N PRO A 173 1.26 3.17 -0.35
CA PRO A 173 1.10 2.56 0.95
C PRO A 173 0.09 3.33 1.81
N ILE A 174 -0.59 2.60 2.69
CA ILE A 174 -1.57 3.17 3.62
C ILE A 174 -1.38 2.56 5.00
N HIS A 175 -1.47 3.38 6.04
CA HIS A 175 -1.51 2.93 7.44
C HIS A 175 -2.49 3.78 8.25
N VAL A 176 -3.33 3.11 9.02
CA VAL A 176 -4.14 3.75 10.06
C VAL A 176 -3.27 3.90 11.32
N HIS A 177 -3.29 5.09 11.92
CA HIS A 177 -2.60 5.31 13.19
C HIS A 177 -3.19 4.40 14.28
N PRO A 178 -2.39 3.80 15.18
CA PRO A 178 -2.90 2.91 16.24
C PRO A 178 -3.96 3.52 17.16
N SER A 179 -4.03 4.86 17.26
CA SER A 179 -5.11 5.54 17.97
C SER A 179 -6.45 5.53 17.24
N GLY A 180 -6.50 5.13 15.96
CA GLY A 180 -7.68 5.23 15.11
C GLY A 180 -8.09 6.65 14.70
N LYS A 181 -7.28 7.68 15.03
CA LYS A 181 -7.65 9.09 14.78
C LYS A 181 -7.16 9.62 13.43
N SER A 182 -6.23 8.94 12.79
CA SER A 182 -5.64 9.39 11.53
C SER A 182 -5.34 8.22 10.61
N VAL A 183 -5.36 8.48 9.30
CA VAL A 183 -4.84 7.57 8.28
C VAL A 183 -3.86 8.31 7.40
N TYR A 184 -2.75 7.65 7.08
CA TYR A 184 -1.65 8.12 6.24
C TYR A 184 -1.64 7.35 4.94
N LEU A 185 -1.46 8.06 3.83
CA LEU A 185 -1.40 7.46 2.50
C LEU A 185 -0.30 8.12 1.67
N GLY A 186 0.58 7.33 1.09
CA GLY A 186 1.65 7.82 0.22
C GLY A 186 1.15 8.11 -1.19
N ASN A 187 1.21 9.37 -1.64
CA ASN A 187 1.05 9.74 -3.03
C ASN A 187 2.40 9.62 -3.74
N ARG A 188 2.45 8.83 -4.80
CA ARG A 188 3.67 8.51 -5.52
C ARG A 188 3.64 9.15 -6.89
N SER A 189 4.58 10.03 -7.13
CA SER A 189 4.94 10.48 -8.47
C SER A 189 6.44 10.27 -8.68
N GLY A 190 6.88 10.23 -9.89
CA GLY A 190 8.28 9.95 -10.18
C GLY A 190 8.52 9.83 -11.67
N VAL A 191 9.65 9.23 -12.02
CA VAL A 191 9.99 8.95 -13.41
C VAL A 191 9.34 7.62 -13.80
N ALA A 192 8.65 7.59 -14.93
CA ALA A 192 8.07 6.36 -15.45
C ALA A 192 9.15 5.30 -15.75
N ALA A 193 8.86 4.06 -15.41
CA ALA A 193 9.73 2.93 -15.78
C ALA A 193 9.69 2.64 -17.29
N SER A 194 8.57 2.95 -17.95
CA SER A 194 8.34 2.83 -19.39
C SER A 194 8.19 4.21 -20.03
N VAL A 195 8.22 4.27 -21.36
CA VAL A 195 7.98 5.52 -22.09
C VAL A 195 6.54 5.96 -21.84
N VAL A 196 6.38 7.11 -21.19
CA VAL A 196 5.09 7.75 -20.96
C VAL A 196 5.10 9.06 -21.74
N PRO A 197 4.09 9.37 -22.56
CA PRO A 197 4.01 10.65 -23.28
C PRO A 197 4.13 11.83 -22.32
N GLY A 198 4.91 12.83 -22.69
CA GLY A 198 5.14 14.03 -21.87
C GLY A 198 6.24 13.94 -20.82
N VAL A 199 6.90 12.79 -20.68
CA VAL A 199 8.11 12.69 -19.84
C VAL A 199 9.33 13.10 -20.66
N GLU A 200 10.02 14.15 -20.20
CA GLU A 200 11.24 14.64 -20.79
C GLU A 200 12.40 13.68 -20.54
N GLU A 201 13.31 13.57 -21.52
CA GLU A 201 14.57 12.85 -21.36
C GLU A 201 15.75 13.79 -21.66
N VAL A 202 16.71 13.87 -20.76
CA VAL A 202 17.94 14.67 -20.91
C VAL A 202 19.13 13.77 -20.62
N ASP A 203 20.05 13.68 -21.57
CA ASP A 203 21.27 12.85 -21.48
C ASP A 203 20.98 11.39 -21.08
N GLY A 204 19.93 10.78 -21.66
CA GLY A 204 19.49 9.43 -21.37
C GLY A 204 18.83 9.26 -19.99
N ARG A 205 18.53 10.36 -19.30
CA ARG A 205 17.84 10.37 -18.01
C ARG A 205 16.44 10.95 -18.17
N ARG A 206 15.44 10.21 -17.73
CA ARG A 206 14.08 10.72 -17.65
C ARG A 206 13.97 11.71 -16.51
N VAL A 207 13.45 12.89 -16.82
CA VAL A 207 13.31 13.98 -15.86
C VAL A 207 11.91 13.91 -15.22
N PHE A 208 11.85 14.15 -13.93
CA PHE A 208 10.59 14.23 -13.19
C PHE A 208 9.70 15.34 -13.76
N SER A 209 8.53 14.98 -14.23
CA SER A 209 7.59 15.87 -14.91
C SER A 209 6.55 16.51 -14.00
N GLY A 210 6.77 16.47 -12.70
CA GLY A 210 5.84 16.96 -11.71
C GLY A 210 4.97 15.85 -11.10
N GLY A 211 4.13 16.24 -10.17
CA GLY A 211 3.26 15.35 -9.42
C GLY A 211 3.52 15.41 -7.93
N GLU A 212 2.63 14.81 -7.17
CA GLU A 212 2.69 14.81 -5.72
C GLU A 212 3.45 13.61 -5.19
N SER A 213 4.56 13.89 -4.50
CA SER A 213 5.36 12.92 -3.74
C SER A 213 5.29 13.28 -2.26
N ASN A 214 4.19 12.94 -1.63
CA ASN A 214 3.88 13.33 -0.26
C ASN A 214 3.20 12.20 0.52
N ILE A 215 3.02 12.40 1.80
CA ILE A 215 2.10 11.63 2.63
C ILE A 215 0.84 12.45 2.83
N ALA A 216 -0.26 12.02 2.24
CA ALA A 216 -1.58 12.57 2.55
C ALA A 216 -2.00 12.09 3.95
N VAL A 217 -2.36 13.05 4.81
CA VAL A 217 -2.81 12.81 6.16
C VAL A 217 -4.30 13.12 6.23
N PHE A 218 -5.07 12.16 6.71
CA PHE A 218 -6.50 12.33 6.93
C PHE A 218 -6.81 12.18 8.42
N ALA A 219 -7.58 13.11 8.98
CA ALA A 219 -8.23 12.92 10.26
C ALA A 219 -9.44 12.01 10.06
N ILE A 220 -9.67 11.08 10.99
CA ILE A 220 -10.81 10.17 11.00
C ILE A 220 -11.85 10.68 11.99
N ASP A 221 -13.06 10.94 11.53
CA ASP A 221 -14.19 11.23 12.39
C ASP A 221 -14.48 10.02 13.29
N GLN A 222 -14.49 10.20 14.59
CA GLN A 222 -14.56 9.10 15.55
C GLN A 222 -15.96 8.49 15.68
N ASN A 223 -17.00 9.14 15.15
CA ASN A 223 -18.37 8.64 15.16
C ASN A 223 -18.71 7.89 13.86
N THR A 224 -18.27 8.43 12.72
CA THR A 224 -18.63 7.92 11.39
C THR A 224 -17.53 7.11 10.72
N GLY A 225 -16.26 7.33 11.10
CA GLY A 225 -15.09 6.80 10.43
C GLY A 225 -14.72 7.55 9.13
N GLU A 226 -15.40 8.67 8.84
CA GLU A 226 -15.13 9.43 7.61
C GLU A 226 -13.77 10.10 7.65
N PRO A 227 -12.89 9.86 6.62
CA PRO A 227 -11.60 10.52 6.54
C PRO A 227 -11.73 11.91 5.89
N SER A 228 -11.06 12.92 6.49
CA SER A 228 -10.96 14.28 5.95
C SER A 228 -9.49 14.68 5.83
N ALA A 229 -9.06 15.10 4.65
CA ALA A 229 -7.67 15.50 4.41
C ALA A 229 -7.31 16.74 5.25
N ILE A 230 -6.21 16.66 6.00
CA ILE A 230 -5.72 17.73 6.89
C ILE A 230 -4.30 18.19 6.55
N GLN A 231 -3.55 17.41 5.76
CA GLN A 231 -2.19 17.75 5.34
C GLN A 231 -1.76 16.90 4.15
N HIS A 232 -0.85 17.46 3.33
CA HIS A 232 -0.03 16.74 2.36
C HIS A 232 1.43 17.01 2.71
N ALA A 233 2.06 16.10 3.46
CA ALA A 233 3.41 16.27 3.99
C ALA A 233 4.45 15.90 2.92
N ASP A 234 5.24 16.88 2.48
CA ASP A 234 6.31 16.70 1.50
C ASP A 234 7.43 15.81 2.06
N ILE A 235 7.76 14.73 1.37
CA ILE A 235 8.83 13.80 1.79
C ILE A 235 10.24 14.26 1.41
N ARG A 236 10.41 15.41 0.78
CA ARG A 236 11.70 15.93 0.29
C ARG A 236 12.45 14.97 -0.65
N ALA A 237 11.72 14.11 -1.31
CA ALA A 237 12.20 13.11 -2.27
C ALA A 237 11.06 12.77 -3.24
N ALA A 238 11.33 11.99 -4.28
CA ALA A 238 10.29 11.50 -5.18
C ALA A 238 9.86 10.08 -4.80
N HIS A 239 8.60 9.74 -5.11
CA HIS A 239 8.05 8.40 -5.03
C HIS A 239 8.16 7.74 -3.64
N PRO A 240 7.38 8.17 -2.63
CA PRO A 240 7.29 7.48 -1.33
C PRO A 240 6.77 6.04 -1.54
N ARG A 241 7.71 5.11 -1.72
CA ARG A 241 7.39 3.71 -2.05
C ARG A 241 6.80 2.97 -0.87
N THR A 242 7.28 3.32 0.31
CA THR A 242 6.95 2.68 1.58
C THR A 242 7.04 3.70 2.71
N PHE A 243 6.30 3.48 3.76
CA PHE A 243 6.54 4.15 5.04
C PHE A 243 6.09 3.25 6.18
N SER A 244 6.56 3.55 7.37
CA SER A 244 6.20 2.82 8.58
C SER A 244 6.11 3.79 9.77
N LEU A 245 5.19 3.51 10.68
CA LEU A 245 5.15 4.11 12.01
C LEU A 245 6.05 3.32 12.95
N ASP A 246 6.70 3.98 13.90
CA ASP A 246 7.39 3.31 14.99
C ASP A 246 6.39 2.68 15.97
N THR A 247 6.87 1.84 16.88
CA THR A 247 6.01 1.13 17.84
C THR A 247 5.27 2.04 18.81
N SER A 248 5.79 3.26 19.04
CA SER A 248 5.10 4.29 19.83
C SER A 248 4.12 5.13 19.02
N ALA A 249 4.10 4.96 17.70
CA ALA A 249 3.37 5.73 16.71
C ALA A 249 3.63 7.26 16.77
N LYS A 250 4.80 7.67 17.31
CA LYS A 250 5.22 9.06 17.39
C LYS A 250 6.14 9.49 16.26
N LEU A 251 6.67 8.52 15.51
CA LEU A 251 7.51 8.76 14.34
C LEU A 251 6.94 8.02 13.12
N LEU A 252 7.02 8.69 11.98
CA LEU A 252 6.78 8.09 10.67
C LEU A 252 8.05 8.24 9.85
N VAL A 253 8.50 7.14 9.23
CA VAL A 253 9.64 7.14 8.31
C VAL A 253 9.17 6.71 6.93
N ALA A 254 9.35 7.59 5.95
CA ALA A 254 9.01 7.34 4.56
C ALA A 254 10.26 7.10 3.72
N GLY A 255 10.29 5.98 2.98
CA GLY A 255 11.35 5.62 2.04
C GLY A 255 10.98 5.96 0.60
N SER A 256 11.81 6.73 -0.08
CA SER A 256 11.69 7.00 -1.51
C SER A 256 12.30 5.85 -2.33
N LEU A 257 11.72 5.57 -3.51
CA LEU A 257 12.09 4.37 -4.30
C LEU A 257 13.54 4.37 -4.77
N ALA A 258 13.98 5.47 -5.40
CA ALA A 258 15.27 5.60 -6.07
C ALA A 258 15.63 7.08 -6.26
N PRO A 259 16.88 7.41 -6.62
CA PRO A 259 17.24 8.75 -7.06
C PRO A 259 16.40 9.16 -8.27
N THR A 260 16.04 10.43 -8.33
CA THR A 260 15.17 10.97 -9.39
C THR A 260 15.82 12.20 -10.01
N ALA A 261 15.94 12.25 -11.33
CA ALA A 261 16.39 13.44 -12.03
C ALA A 261 15.30 14.50 -11.99
N VAL A 262 15.62 15.69 -11.48
CA VAL A 262 14.70 16.83 -11.36
C VAL A 262 15.30 18.08 -11.99
N ARG A 263 14.46 19.03 -12.42
CA ARG A 263 14.93 20.34 -12.83
C ARG A 263 15.12 21.24 -11.61
N ASP A 264 16.29 21.86 -11.55
CA ASP A 264 16.65 22.88 -10.58
C ASP A 264 17.37 24.01 -11.28
N GLY A 265 16.76 25.22 -11.29
CA GLY A 265 17.33 26.41 -11.93
C GLY A 265 17.73 26.24 -13.40
N GLY A 266 16.99 25.45 -14.18
CA GLY A 266 17.28 25.16 -15.60
C GLY A 266 18.30 24.05 -15.85
N LYS A 267 18.89 23.47 -14.80
CA LYS A 267 19.75 22.28 -14.84
C LYS A 267 18.98 21.02 -14.44
N VAL A 268 19.48 19.87 -14.86
CA VAL A 268 18.99 18.58 -14.37
C VAL A 268 19.94 18.08 -13.29
N VAL A 269 19.42 17.91 -12.09
CA VAL A 269 20.17 17.40 -10.93
C VAL A 269 19.55 16.11 -10.43
N ALA A 270 20.31 15.30 -9.71
CA ALA A 270 19.80 14.11 -9.05
C ALA A 270 19.25 14.48 -7.67
N LEU A 271 17.95 14.25 -7.44
CA LEU A 271 17.36 14.24 -6.10
C LEU A 271 17.64 12.86 -5.49
N PRO A 272 18.44 12.73 -4.42
CA PRO A 272 18.83 11.45 -3.88
C PRO A 272 17.64 10.65 -3.35
N ALA A 273 17.70 9.32 -3.42
CA ALA A 273 16.87 8.45 -2.61
C ALA A 273 17.13 8.68 -1.12
N GLY A 274 16.19 8.33 -0.25
CA GLY A 274 16.42 8.53 1.17
C GLY A 274 15.28 8.08 2.07
N LEU A 275 15.50 8.31 3.36
CA LEU A 275 14.52 8.12 4.42
C LEU A 275 14.13 9.48 4.99
N SER A 276 12.88 9.85 4.86
CA SER A 276 12.32 11.08 5.43
C SER A 276 11.63 10.77 6.74
N VAL A 277 12.10 11.42 7.80
CA VAL A 277 11.62 11.20 9.17
C VAL A 277 10.69 12.34 9.57
N PHE A 278 9.54 11.97 10.10
CA PHE A 278 8.53 12.91 10.61
C PHE A 278 8.18 12.58 12.06
N ARG A 279 7.90 13.61 12.85
CA ARG A 279 7.21 13.47 14.12
C ARG A 279 5.72 13.52 13.87
N VAL A 280 4.98 12.60 14.51
CA VAL A 280 3.52 12.60 14.48
C VAL A 280 3.01 13.51 15.60
N GLY A 281 2.29 14.57 15.24
CA GLY A 281 1.66 15.49 16.17
C GLY A 281 0.42 14.90 16.85
N ALA A 282 -0.03 15.53 17.91
CA ALA A 282 -1.23 15.13 18.64
C ALA A 282 -2.50 15.23 17.77
N ASP A 283 -2.49 16.10 16.76
CA ASP A 283 -3.55 16.28 15.75
C ASP A 283 -3.40 15.31 14.56
N GLY A 284 -2.42 14.43 14.59
CA GLY A 284 -2.11 13.47 13.53
C GLY A 284 -1.27 14.02 12.38
N LYS A 285 -0.98 15.33 12.35
CA LYS A 285 -0.12 15.91 11.32
C LYS A 285 1.33 15.47 11.45
N LEU A 286 2.05 15.58 10.35
CA LEU A 286 3.45 15.17 10.22
C LEU A 286 4.35 16.40 10.20
N ASP A 287 5.21 16.54 11.22
CA ASP A 287 6.26 17.54 11.28
C ASP A 287 7.56 16.95 10.75
N PHE A 288 8.08 17.51 9.65
CA PHE A 288 9.33 17.04 9.07
C PHE A 288 10.50 17.27 10.03
N VAL A 289 11.26 16.22 10.31
CA VAL A 289 12.43 16.27 11.19
C VAL A 289 13.71 16.31 10.37
N ARG A 290 13.92 15.31 9.49
CA ARG A 290 15.14 15.16 8.71
C ARG A 290 14.94 14.19 7.56
N LYS A 291 15.72 14.37 6.50
CA LYS A 291 15.94 13.37 5.45
C LYS A 291 17.37 12.83 5.57
N TYR A 292 17.50 11.53 5.46
CA TYR A 292 18.78 10.83 5.29
C TYR A 292 18.89 10.40 3.84
N ASP A 293 19.85 10.95 3.12
CA ASP A 293 20.17 10.53 1.76
C ASP A 293 20.83 9.15 1.79
N LEU A 294 20.39 8.29 0.91
CA LEU A 294 20.90 6.93 0.78
C LEU A 294 21.48 6.71 -0.61
N ASP A 295 22.72 6.27 -0.66
CA ASP A 295 23.27 5.72 -1.88
C ASP A 295 22.73 4.29 -2.07
N VAL A 296 21.80 4.15 -2.99
CA VAL A 296 21.20 2.85 -3.32
C VAL A 296 21.88 2.19 -4.53
N GLY A 297 22.89 2.86 -5.13
CA GLY A 297 23.55 2.38 -6.34
C GLY A 297 22.56 2.11 -7.46
N THR A 298 22.54 0.88 -7.97
CA THR A 298 21.58 0.39 -8.98
C THR A 298 20.32 -0.26 -8.39
N TYR A 299 20.21 -0.31 -7.07
CA TYR A 299 19.08 -0.92 -6.36
C TYR A 299 17.97 0.09 -6.10
N THR A 300 16.82 -0.43 -5.66
CA THR A 300 15.66 0.36 -5.29
C THR A 300 15.14 -0.04 -3.92
N GLN A 301 14.58 0.93 -3.18
CA GLN A 301 13.96 0.69 -1.88
C GLN A 301 12.50 0.25 -2.07
N TRP A 302 12.20 -1.01 -1.82
CA TRP A 302 10.86 -1.55 -2.03
C TRP A 302 10.01 -1.56 -0.77
N TRP A 303 10.64 -1.77 0.37
CA TRP A 303 9.95 -1.92 1.65
C TRP A 303 10.81 -1.43 2.80
N SER A 304 10.16 -0.87 3.81
CA SER A 304 10.76 -0.52 5.10
C SER A 304 9.81 -0.87 6.23
N GLY A 305 10.35 -1.20 7.38
CA GLY A 305 9.62 -1.41 8.61
C GLY A 305 10.45 -0.94 9.80
N MET A 306 9.78 -0.58 10.88
CA MET A 306 10.42 -0.22 12.14
C MET A 306 10.14 -1.30 13.18
N VAL A 307 11.17 -1.68 13.92
CA VAL A 307 11.08 -2.63 15.01
C VAL A 307 11.71 -2.02 16.26
N ALA A 308 11.14 -2.32 17.42
CA ALA A 308 11.81 -1.99 18.66
C ALA A 308 13.02 -2.93 18.84
N LEU A 309 14.16 -2.37 19.17
CA LEU A 309 15.30 -3.15 19.63
C LEU A 309 15.08 -3.48 21.10
N ALA A 310 15.31 -4.75 21.46
CA ALA A 310 15.24 -5.21 22.84
C ALA A 310 16.40 -4.66 23.66
#